data_66e89bdbd2423d806d6ed28c011eef71
#
_entry.id   66e89bdbd2423d806d6ed28c011eef71
#
_cell.length_a   1.000
_cell.length_b   1.000
_cell.length_c   1.000
_cell.angle_alpha   90.00
_cell.angle_beta   90.00
_cell.angle_gamma   90.00
#
_symmetry.space_group_name_H-M   'P 1'
#
loop_
_entity.id
_entity.type
_entity.pdbx_description
1 polymer ?
#
loop_
_entity_poly.entity_id
_entity_poly.type
_entity_poly.pdbx_seq_one_letter_code
_entity_poly.pdbx_strand_id
1 'polypeptide(L)'
;MAGEMHFIEFSKPFIDAAKNIFETMVFSKLDAQKPIIKNDSVSRGDISAVLGLSGEVDKNGTKCQYKAMLVISFPYETYFKVASAMLGETYTSYVPDIHDLGGEIVNMVVGNAKRELKNMGYTSNMAIPSMVEGKSHSIKYPAGTHVVLIPFNSSNGELFMELCYTEVE
;
A
#
# COMPACT_ATOMS: atom_id res chain seq x y z
N MET A 1 5.03 22.53 -1.98
CA MET A 1 4.21 22.77 -0.79
C MET A 1 2.77 22.36 -0.98
N ALA A 2 2.05 22.90 -1.93
CA ALA A 2 0.70 22.41 -2.24
C ALA A 2 0.69 20.93 -2.62
N GLY A 3 1.72 20.48 -3.33
CA GLY A 3 1.87 19.07 -3.71
C GLY A 3 2.11 18.13 -2.53
N GLU A 4 2.86 18.55 -1.52
CA GLU A 4 3.12 17.73 -0.34
C GLU A 4 1.87 17.57 0.54
N MET A 5 1.13 18.64 0.75
CA MET A 5 -0.14 18.57 1.50
C MET A 5 -1.15 17.69 0.78
N HIS A 6 -1.25 17.83 -0.53
CA HIS A 6 -2.13 17.00 -1.34
C HIS A 6 -1.76 15.51 -1.26
N PHE A 7 -0.48 15.23 -1.25
CA PHE A 7 0.05 13.88 -1.12
C PHE A 7 -0.28 13.25 0.23
N ILE A 8 -0.13 14.02 1.31
CA ILE A 8 -0.47 13.56 2.67
C ILE A 8 -1.96 13.26 2.76
N GLU A 9 -2.80 14.12 2.20
CA GLU A 9 -4.25 13.90 2.17
C GLU A 9 -4.61 12.64 1.37
N PHE A 10 -3.95 12.43 0.24
CA PHE A 10 -4.17 11.24 -0.59
C PHE A 10 -3.77 9.95 0.12
N SER A 11 -2.75 9.97 0.97
CA SER A 11 -2.28 8.78 1.68
C SER A 11 -3.23 8.36 2.81
N LYS A 12 -3.96 9.28 3.40
CA LYS A 12 -4.80 9.01 4.57
C LYS A 12 -5.83 7.89 4.36
N PRO A 13 -6.61 7.86 3.26
CA PRO A 13 -7.55 6.75 3.03
C PRO A 13 -6.88 5.38 3.02
N PHE A 14 -5.66 5.30 2.49
CA PHE A 14 -4.92 4.03 2.43
C PHE A 14 -4.40 3.60 3.80
N ILE A 15 -3.95 4.55 4.62
CA ILE A 15 -3.51 4.26 5.98
C ILE A 15 -4.70 3.76 6.81
N ASP A 16 -5.84 4.44 6.74
CA ASP A 16 -7.04 4.06 7.46
C ASP A 16 -7.56 2.70 6.99
N ALA A 17 -7.54 2.47 5.68
CA ALA A 17 -7.95 1.20 5.09
C ALA A 17 -7.03 0.05 5.55
N ALA A 18 -5.72 0.25 5.55
CA ALA A 18 -4.77 -0.76 6.01
C ALA A 18 -5.02 -1.13 7.47
N LYS A 19 -5.23 -0.13 8.32
CA LYS A 19 -5.56 -0.37 9.73
C LYS A 19 -6.84 -1.20 9.87
N ASN A 20 -7.89 -0.84 9.13
CA ASN A 20 -9.16 -1.54 9.17
C ASN A 20 -9.05 -2.99 8.67
N ILE A 21 -8.37 -3.21 7.55
CA ILE A 21 -8.19 -4.55 6.98
C ILE A 21 -7.37 -5.44 7.92
N PHE A 22 -6.29 -4.92 8.50
CA PHE A 22 -5.48 -5.70 9.43
C PHE A 22 -6.24 -6.03 10.71
N GLU A 23 -7.03 -5.10 11.21
CA GLU A 23 -7.85 -5.34 12.41
C GLU A 23 -8.92 -6.40 12.17
N THR A 24 -9.58 -6.39 11.01
CA THR A 24 -10.69 -7.31 10.71
C THR A 24 -10.24 -8.65 10.12
N MET A 25 -9.19 -8.67 9.31
CA MET A 25 -8.74 -9.88 8.59
C MET A 25 -7.52 -10.54 9.20
N VAL A 26 -6.66 -9.78 9.84
CA VAL A 26 -5.40 -10.27 10.43
C VAL A 26 -5.48 -10.30 11.96
N PHE A 27 -6.50 -9.68 12.53
CA PHE A 27 -6.71 -9.57 13.98
C PHE A 27 -5.54 -8.88 14.67
N SER A 28 -4.95 -7.91 14.00
CA SER A 28 -3.78 -7.19 14.46
C SER A 28 -3.96 -5.69 14.27
N LYS A 29 -3.63 -4.94 15.31
CA LYS A 29 -3.67 -3.47 15.25
C LYS A 29 -2.40 -2.95 14.60
N LEU A 30 -2.53 -2.10 13.59
CA LEU A 30 -1.41 -1.40 12.98
C LEU A 30 -1.21 -0.04 13.63
N ASP A 31 0.01 0.24 14.02
CA ASP A 31 0.42 1.56 14.49
C ASP A 31 1.25 2.23 13.40
N ALA A 32 0.69 3.26 12.79
CA ALA A 32 1.39 4.03 11.75
C ALA A 32 2.47 4.90 12.37
N GLN A 33 3.66 4.84 11.81
CA GLN A 33 4.76 5.70 12.19
C GLN A 33 4.78 6.94 11.30
N LYS A 34 5.68 7.87 11.61
CA LYS A 34 5.81 9.11 10.85
C LYS A 34 6.15 8.82 9.38
N PRO A 35 5.38 9.36 8.41
CA PRO A 35 5.71 9.20 6.99
C PRO A 35 7.06 9.84 6.65
N ILE A 36 7.78 9.19 5.74
CA ILE A 36 9.12 9.60 5.30
C ILE A 36 9.10 9.68 3.78
N ILE A 37 9.75 10.71 3.21
CA ILE A 37 10.00 10.77 1.77
C ILE A 37 11.13 9.79 1.46
N LYS A 38 10.86 8.83 0.59
CA LYS A 38 11.83 7.79 0.20
C LYS A 38 12.61 8.24 -1.02
N ASN A 39 13.94 8.17 -0.94
CA ASN A 39 14.83 8.64 -1.99
C ASN A 39 15.52 7.53 -2.79
N ASP A 40 15.20 6.27 -2.49
CA ASP A 40 15.77 5.11 -3.19
C ASP A 40 14.67 4.17 -3.66
N SER A 41 15.03 3.17 -4.47
CA SER A 41 14.08 2.19 -5.02
C SER A 41 14.11 0.85 -4.29
N VAL A 42 14.92 0.70 -3.24
CA VAL A 42 15.06 -0.56 -2.53
C VAL A 42 13.92 -0.77 -1.55
N SER A 43 13.27 -1.93 -1.64
CA SER A 43 12.19 -2.29 -0.72
C SER A 43 12.72 -2.46 0.71
N ARG A 44 11.92 -2.06 1.68
CA ARG A 44 12.24 -2.26 3.11
C ARG A 44 11.83 -3.65 3.59
N GLY A 45 10.96 -4.33 2.86
CA GLY A 45 10.56 -5.70 3.16
C GLY A 45 11.14 -6.69 2.16
N ASP A 46 10.91 -7.97 2.40
CA ASP A 46 11.38 -9.06 1.55
C ASP A 46 10.33 -9.48 0.52
N ILE A 47 9.06 -9.22 0.80
CA ILE A 47 7.92 -9.54 -0.05
C ILE A 47 7.10 -8.27 -0.25
N SER A 48 6.88 -7.89 -1.50
CA SER A 48 6.10 -6.69 -1.82
C SER A 48 4.90 -7.03 -2.69
N ALA A 49 3.76 -6.46 -2.33
CA ALA A 49 2.56 -6.45 -3.18
C ALA A 49 2.44 -5.06 -3.80
N VAL A 50 2.30 -5.00 -5.12
CA VAL A 50 2.29 -3.75 -5.89
C VAL A 50 0.97 -3.63 -6.63
N LEU A 51 0.30 -2.49 -6.49
CA LEU A 51 -0.97 -2.23 -7.17
C LEU A 51 -0.99 -0.85 -7.79
N GLY A 52 -1.22 -0.79 -9.09
CA GLY A 52 -1.40 0.46 -9.81
C GLY A 52 -2.84 0.96 -9.69
N LEU A 53 -2.98 2.27 -9.59
CA LEU A 53 -4.26 2.98 -9.54
C LEU A 53 -4.26 4.09 -10.57
N SER A 54 -5.43 4.37 -11.14
CA SER A 54 -5.61 5.50 -12.04
C SER A 54 -7.04 6.00 -11.96
N GLY A 55 -7.25 7.22 -12.37
CA GLY A 55 -8.59 7.79 -12.40
C GLY A 55 -8.57 9.29 -12.60
N GLU A 56 -9.66 9.93 -12.19
CA GLU A 56 -9.80 11.38 -12.25
C GLU A 56 -9.92 11.95 -10.84
N VAL A 57 -9.43 13.15 -10.65
CA VAL A 57 -9.65 13.93 -9.43
C VAL A 57 -10.34 15.23 -9.80
N ASP A 58 -11.36 15.58 -9.06
CA ASP A 58 -12.10 16.84 -9.23
C ASP A 58 -11.54 17.86 -8.24
N LYS A 59 -10.94 18.92 -8.78
CA LYS A 59 -10.39 20.04 -7.99
C LYS A 59 -11.23 21.27 -8.26
N ASN A 60 -12.24 21.50 -7.44
CA ASN A 60 -13.11 22.67 -7.53
C ASN A 60 -13.72 22.85 -8.93
N GLY A 61 -14.23 21.76 -9.51
CA GLY A 61 -14.85 21.78 -10.83
C GLY A 61 -13.90 21.50 -11.99
N THR A 62 -12.58 21.48 -11.75
CA THR A 62 -11.59 21.12 -12.75
C THR A 62 -11.15 19.67 -12.56
N LYS A 63 -11.33 18.87 -13.60
CA LYS A 63 -10.96 17.44 -13.55
C LYS A 63 -9.57 17.24 -14.12
N CYS A 64 -8.75 16.53 -13.36
CA CYS A 64 -7.40 16.09 -13.76
C CYS A 64 -7.35 14.58 -13.73
N GLN A 65 -6.55 13.98 -14.59
CA GLN A 65 -6.25 12.55 -14.49
C GLN A 65 -5.09 12.35 -13.55
N TYR A 66 -5.09 11.24 -12.83
CA TYR A 66 -3.99 10.88 -11.95
C TYR A 66 -3.59 9.43 -12.12
N LYS A 67 -2.35 9.14 -11.75
CA LYS A 67 -1.83 7.79 -11.60
C LYS A 67 -1.19 7.68 -10.23
N ALA A 68 -1.37 6.54 -9.61
CA ALA A 68 -0.80 6.25 -8.30
C ALA A 68 -0.36 4.80 -8.25
N MET A 69 0.49 4.50 -7.28
CA MET A 69 0.96 3.14 -7.05
C MET A 69 1.02 2.92 -5.55
N LEU A 70 0.41 1.84 -5.11
CA LEU A 70 0.44 1.42 -3.72
C LEU A 70 1.30 0.16 -3.61
N VAL A 71 2.24 0.18 -2.68
CA VAL A 71 3.09 -0.97 -2.37
C VAL A 71 2.97 -1.26 -0.88
N ILE A 72 2.77 -2.53 -0.53
CA ILE A 72 2.87 -2.98 0.85
C ILE A 72 3.96 -4.04 0.89
N SER A 73 5.00 -3.78 1.69
CA SER A 73 6.17 -4.65 1.82
C SER A 73 6.25 -5.26 3.20
N PHE A 74 6.60 -6.54 3.26
CA PHE A 74 6.67 -7.31 4.49
C PHE A 74 8.03 -7.96 4.63
N PRO A 75 8.68 -7.90 5.81
CA PRO A 75 9.72 -8.86 6.13
C PRO A 75 9.14 -10.29 6.09
N TYR A 76 9.97 -11.28 5.79
CA TYR A 76 9.49 -12.67 5.70
C TYR A 76 8.72 -13.10 6.94
N GLU A 77 9.27 -12.85 8.12
CA GLU A 77 8.61 -13.25 9.38
C GLU A 77 7.25 -12.61 9.57
N THR A 78 7.13 -11.32 9.25
CA THR A 78 5.84 -10.62 9.33
C THR A 78 4.83 -11.22 8.36
N TYR A 79 5.26 -11.50 7.13
CA TYR A 79 4.40 -12.09 6.11
C TYR A 79 3.86 -13.46 6.54
N PHE A 80 4.73 -14.29 7.11
CA PHE A 80 4.32 -15.62 7.59
C PHE A 80 3.31 -15.52 8.74
N LYS A 81 3.52 -14.60 9.66
CA LYS A 81 2.59 -14.38 10.77
C LYS A 81 1.24 -13.83 10.30
N VAL A 82 1.26 -12.91 9.33
CA VAL A 82 0.04 -12.39 8.73
C VAL A 82 -0.72 -13.49 8.00
N ALA A 83 -0.02 -14.30 7.21
CA ALA A 83 -0.63 -15.44 6.51
C ALA A 83 -1.23 -16.44 7.50
N SER A 84 -0.51 -16.75 8.57
CA SER A 84 -0.99 -17.66 9.61
C SER A 84 -2.27 -17.15 10.27
N ALA A 85 -2.31 -15.86 10.58
CA ALA A 85 -3.49 -15.26 11.19
C ALA A 85 -4.70 -15.25 10.25
N MET A 86 -4.48 -14.93 8.97
CA MET A 86 -5.58 -14.87 7.99
C MET A 86 -6.14 -16.22 7.60
N LEU A 87 -5.29 -17.22 7.47
CA LEU A 87 -5.68 -18.54 6.95
C LEU A 87 -5.92 -19.57 8.02
N GLY A 88 -5.60 -19.28 9.28
CA GLY A 88 -5.84 -20.20 10.40
C GLY A 88 -4.90 -21.41 10.42
N GLU A 89 -3.79 -21.35 9.71
CA GLU A 89 -2.74 -22.37 9.67
C GLU A 89 -1.40 -21.75 10.02
N THR A 90 -0.41 -22.55 10.42
CA THR A 90 0.91 -22.05 10.74
C THR A 90 1.80 -22.10 9.51
N TYR A 91 2.31 -20.93 9.10
CA TYR A 91 3.27 -20.80 8.00
C TYR A 91 4.60 -20.29 8.53
N THR A 92 5.67 -20.96 8.15
CA THR A 92 7.05 -20.63 8.55
C THR A 92 7.99 -20.50 7.36
N SER A 93 7.46 -20.64 6.14
CA SER A 93 8.24 -20.51 4.90
C SER A 93 7.34 -19.98 3.78
N TYR A 94 7.97 -19.49 2.72
CA TYR A 94 7.26 -18.92 1.58
C TYR A 94 6.82 -20.02 0.61
N VAL A 95 5.70 -20.67 0.97
CA VAL A 95 5.12 -21.77 0.19
C VAL A 95 4.10 -21.23 -0.83
N PRO A 96 3.79 -22.01 -1.90
CA PRO A 96 2.87 -21.57 -2.94
C PRO A 96 1.50 -21.11 -2.44
N ASP A 97 1.02 -21.70 -1.34
CA ASP A 97 -0.31 -21.37 -0.76
C ASP A 97 -0.44 -19.91 -0.35
N ILE A 98 0.67 -19.23 -0.07
CA ILE A 98 0.66 -17.85 0.42
C ILE A 98 1.32 -16.86 -0.54
N HIS A 99 1.74 -17.29 -1.74
CA HIS A 99 2.41 -16.41 -2.70
C HIS A 99 1.59 -15.17 -3.05
N ASP A 100 0.28 -15.34 -3.26
CA ASP A 100 -0.59 -14.26 -3.73
C ASP A 100 -1.33 -13.52 -2.59
N LEU A 101 -1.07 -13.88 -1.35
CA LEU A 101 -1.79 -13.31 -0.22
C LEU A 101 -1.59 -11.79 -0.08
N GLY A 102 -0.36 -11.33 -0.31
CA GLY A 102 -0.08 -9.88 -0.29
C GLY A 102 -0.87 -9.11 -1.34
N GLY A 103 -1.08 -9.72 -2.52
CA GLY A 103 -1.92 -9.14 -3.57
C GLY A 103 -3.37 -9.02 -3.15
N GLU A 104 -3.89 -10.02 -2.44
CA GLU A 104 -5.25 -9.97 -1.88
C GLU A 104 -5.36 -8.86 -0.83
N ILE A 105 -4.35 -8.72 0.03
CA ILE A 105 -4.32 -7.67 1.05
C ILE A 105 -4.36 -6.29 0.39
N VAL A 106 -3.50 -6.04 -0.60
CA VAL A 106 -3.44 -4.73 -1.25
C VAL A 106 -4.74 -4.43 -2.02
N ASN A 107 -5.37 -5.43 -2.61
CA ASN A 107 -6.70 -5.27 -3.23
C ASN A 107 -7.75 -4.86 -2.19
N MET A 108 -7.76 -5.51 -1.04
CA MET A 108 -8.71 -5.18 0.03
C MET A 108 -8.47 -3.77 0.58
N VAL A 109 -7.22 -3.37 0.73
CA VAL A 109 -6.87 -2.03 1.21
C VAL A 109 -7.40 -0.98 0.24
N VAL A 110 -7.15 -1.13 -1.06
CA VAL A 110 -7.64 -0.19 -2.06
C VAL A 110 -9.16 -0.20 -2.12
N GLY A 111 -9.78 -1.38 -2.09
CA GLY A 111 -11.23 -1.50 -2.08
C GLY A 111 -11.87 -0.80 -0.89
N ASN A 112 -11.25 -0.90 0.27
CA ASN A 112 -11.71 -0.22 1.49
C ASN A 112 -11.50 1.30 1.41
N ALA A 113 -10.43 1.75 0.76
CA ALA A 113 -10.11 3.17 0.62
C ALA A 113 -10.99 3.90 -0.40
N LYS A 114 -11.62 3.20 -1.33
CA LYS A 114 -12.37 3.81 -2.44
C LYS A 114 -13.47 4.76 -2.00
N ARG A 115 -14.18 4.44 -0.93
CA ARG A 115 -15.29 5.28 -0.45
C ARG A 115 -14.76 6.65 0.00
N GLU A 116 -13.71 6.67 0.78
CA GLU A 116 -13.12 7.92 1.27
C GLU A 116 -12.50 8.71 0.10
N LEU A 117 -11.83 8.02 -0.82
CA LEU A 117 -11.29 8.64 -2.03
C LEU A 117 -12.41 9.29 -2.86
N LYS A 118 -13.53 8.61 -3.02
CA LYS A 118 -14.68 9.15 -3.74
C LYS A 118 -15.21 10.43 -3.07
N ASN A 119 -15.29 10.44 -1.75
CA ASN A 119 -15.71 11.62 -1.00
C ASN A 119 -14.74 12.79 -1.14
N MET A 120 -13.48 12.51 -1.46
CA MET A 120 -12.44 13.52 -1.70
C MET A 120 -12.38 13.97 -3.16
N GLY A 121 -13.23 13.44 -4.03
CA GLY A 121 -13.28 13.80 -5.45
C GLY A 121 -12.52 12.89 -6.39
N TYR A 122 -12.05 11.73 -5.91
CA TYR A 122 -11.29 10.78 -6.74
C TYR A 122 -12.17 9.66 -7.27
N THR A 123 -12.05 9.36 -8.56
CA THR A 123 -12.45 8.05 -9.10
C THR A 123 -11.24 7.14 -9.08
N SER A 124 -11.43 5.84 -8.94
CA SER A 124 -10.31 4.90 -8.81
C SER A 124 -10.54 3.65 -9.62
N ASN A 125 -9.63 3.36 -10.53
CA ASN A 125 -9.57 2.12 -11.28
C ASN A 125 -8.32 1.36 -10.84
N MET A 126 -8.50 0.09 -10.48
CA MET A 126 -7.42 -0.76 -9.98
C MET A 126 -6.86 -1.63 -11.08
N ALA A 127 -5.54 -1.72 -11.16
CA ALA A 127 -4.87 -2.72 -11.98
C ALA A 127 -4.88 -4.08 -11.25
N ILE A 128 -4.26 -5.08 -11.83
CA ILE A 128 -4.05 -6.39 -11.20
C ILE A 128 -2.82 -6.29 -10.31
N PRO A 129 -2.88 -6.78 -9.05
CA PRO A 129 -1.70 -6.75 -8.18
C PRO A 129 -0.56 -7.62 -8.71
N SER A 130 0.66 -7.18 -8.46
CA SER A 130 1.87 -7.96 -8.73
C SER A 130 2.59 -8.25 -7.44
N MET A 131 3.23 -9.42 -7.36
CA MET A 131 4.03 -9.80 -6.20
C MET A 131 5.50 -9.84 -6.59
N VAL A 132 6.35 -9.31 -5.70
CA VAL A 132 7.81 -9.35 -5.83
C VAL A 132 8.37 -9.95 -4.55
N GLU A 133 9.24 -10.95 -4.67
CA GLU A 133 9.83 -11.63 -3.53
C GLU A 133 11.35 -11.68 -3.67
N GLY A 134 12.05 -11.48 -2.57
CA GLY A 134 13.49 -11.51 -2.49
C GLY A 134 14.05 -10.39 -1.64
N LYS A 135 15.16 -10.64 -0.96
CA LYS A 135 15.81 -9.63 -0.12
C LYS A 135 16.33 -8.47 -0.96
N SER A 136 16.10 -7.26 -0.47
CA SER A 136 16.61 -6.04 -1.10
C SER A 136 16.18 -5.87 -2.56
N HIS A 137 14.99 -6.37 -2.91
CA HIS A 137 14.47 -6.15 -4.26
C HIS A 137 14.16 -4.67 -4.48
N SER A 138 14.15 -4.27 -5.75
CA SER A 138 13.83 -2.89 -6.13
C SER A 138 12.45 -2.80 -6.75
N ILE A 139 11.77 -1.70 -6.46
CA ILE A 139 10.50 -1.36 -7.10
C ILE A 139 10.71 -0.06 -7.85
N LYS A 140 10.44 -0.09 -9.15
CA LYS A 140 10.62 1.08 -10.00
C LYS A 140 9.36 1.92 -10.00
N TYR A 141 9.52 3.16 -9.57
CA TYR A 141 8.44 4.16 -9.59
C TYR A 141 8.58 5.05 -10.83
N PRO A 142 7.46 5.64 -11.30
CA PRO A 142 7.54 6.58 -12.42
C PRO A 142 8.50 7.73 -12.13
N ALA A 143 9.25 8.13 -13.14
CA ALA A 143 10.21 9.24 -13.00
C ALA A 143 9.51 10.53 -12.60
N GLY A 144 10.15 11.30 -11.71
CA GLY A 144 9.60 12.56 -11.24
C GLY A 144 8.53 12.47 -10.18
N THR A 145 8.19 11.26 -9.71
CA THR A 145 7.24 11.08 -8.62
C THR A 145 7.97 11.03 -7.29
N HIS A 146 7.31 11.56 -6.26
CA HIS A 146 7.76 11.38 -4.88
C HIS A 146 7.11 10.12 -4.31
N VAL A 147 7.88 9.36 -3.55
CA VAL A 147 7.40 8.17 -2.87
C VAL A 147 7.37 8.45 -1.38
N VAL A 148 6.20 8.27 -0.76
CA VAL A 148 6.06 8.37 0.68
C VAL A 148 6.10 6.96 1.25
N LEU A 149 6.97 6.76 2.23
CA LEU A 149 7.10 5.53 2.99
C LEU A 149 6.43 5.72 4.35
N ILE A 150 5.50 4.85 4.66
CA ILE A 150 4.80 4.85 5.95
C ILE A 150 5.11 3.52 6.63
N PRO A 151 6.01 3.52 7.63
CA PRO A 151 6.26 2.31 8.41
C PRO A 151 5.08 2.04 9.34
N PHE A 152 4.77 0.77 9.55
CA PHE A 152 3.78 0.33 10.52
C PHE A 152 4.42 -0.67 11.47
N ASN A 153 4.04 -0.57 12.75
CA ASN A 153 4.34 -1.59 13.74
C ASN A 153 3.07 -2.37 14.08
N SER A 154 3.22 -3.64 14.36
CA SER A 154 2.11 -4.50 14.78
C SER A 154 2.63 -5.64 15.64
N SER A 155 1.71 -6.39 16.27
CA SER A 155 2.07 -7.59 17.03
C SER A 155 2.68 -8.69 16.15
N ASN A 156 2.44 -8.64 14.84
CA ASN A 156 3.03 -9.58 13.87
C ASN A 156 4.38 -9.13 13.32
N GLY A 157 4.83 -7.93 13.68
CA GLY A 157 6.07 -7.34 13.22
C GLY A 157 5.86 -6.06 12.42
N GLU A 158 6.94 -5.56 11.85
CA GLU A 158 6.93 -4.36 11.03
C GLU A 158 6.44 -4.68 9.61
N LEU A 159 5.76 -3.71 9.00
CA LEU A 159 5.48 -3.72 7.57
C LEU A 159 5.53 -2.28 7.06
N PHE A 160 5.60 -2.13 5.74
CA PHE A 160 5.86 -0.84 5.13
C PHE A 160 4.88 -0.58 3.99
N MET A 161 4.27 0.60 4.01
CA MET A 161 3.45 1.07 2.90
C MET A 161 4.24 2.12 2.12
N GLU A 162 4.27 1.99 0.81
CA GLU A 162 4.82 3.02 -0.06
C GLU A 162 3.73 3.48 -1.01
N LEU A 163 3.65 4.77 -1.22
CA LEU A 163 2.64 5.36 -2.07
C LEU A 163 3.26 6.44 -2.93
N CYS A 164 3.01 6.39 -4.24
CA CYS A 164 3.35 7.48 -5.14
C CYS A 164 2.10 7.96 -5.87
N TYR A 165 2.12 9.21 -6.28
CA TYR A 165 0.99 9.88 -6.91
C TYR A 165 1.51 10.90 -7.91
N THR A 166 0.91 10.96 -9.08
CA THR A 166 1.20 11.99 -10.06
C THR A 166 -0.07 12.36 -10.82
N GLU A 167 -0.21 13.63 -11.12
CA GLU A 167 -1.29 14.09 -11.98
C GLU A 167 -0.78 14.15 -13.42
N VAL A 168 -1.65 13.75 -14.34
CA VAL A 168 -1.35 13.70 -15.78
C VAL A 168 -2.15 14.80 -16.44
N GLU A 169 -1.44 15.68 -17.15
CA GLU A 169 -2.07 16.75 -17.92
C GLU A 169 -2.71 16.22 -19.21
#